data_1ad9ae434d8a530f714fe52ef40d5257
#
_entry.id   1ad9ae434d8a530f714fe52ef40d5257
#
_cell.length_a   1.000
_cell.length_b   1.000
_cell.length_c   1.000
_cell.angle_alpha   90.00
_cell.angle_beta   90.00
_cell.angle_gamma   90.00
#
_symmetry.space_group_name_H-M   'P 1'
#
loop_
_entity.id
_entity.type
_entity.pdbx_description
1 polymer ?
#
loop_
_entity_poly.entity_id
_entity_poly.type
_entity_poly.pdbx_seq_one_letter_code
_entity_poly.pdbx_strand_id
1 'polypeptide(L)'
;MCSSDLRLSAAVHDPLWPMPLWMSYDDELGSKIADLNNVAQSGLAGAIFGALFLRRFVTGSWLHIDLYAWNSKERPGRAVGAEAQAVRGAYCYLLERYGTVPT
;
A
#
# COMPACT_ATOMS: atom_id res chain seq x y z
N MET A 1 -4.53 0.34 -8.72
CA MET A 1 -3.12 0.77 -8.85
C MET A 1 -2.85 1.02 -10.31
N CYS A 2 -2.39 2.20 -10.67
CA CYS A 2 -2.12 2.55 -12.07
C CYS A 2 -0.74 2.00 -12.47
N SER A 3 -0.54 1.60 -13.72
CA SER A 3 0.75 1.08 -14.20
C SER A 3 1.90 2.09 -14.04
N SER A 4 1.59 3.39 -13.99
CA SER A 4 2.55 4.47 -13.75
C SER A 4 3.18 4.41 -12.36
N ASP A 5 2.42 4.08 -11.32
CA ASP A 5 2.91 4.02 -9.93
C ASP A 5 3.99 2.94 -9.77
N LEU A 6 3.74 1.78 -10.37
CA LEU A 6 4.68 0.65 -10.33
C LEU A 6 5.94 0.93 -11.12
N ARG A 7 5.79 1.55 -12.30
CA ARG A 7 6.92 1.94 -13.16
C ARG A 7 7.83 2.94 -12.46
N LEU A 8 7.27 3.98 -11.87
CA LEU A 8 8.04 5.02 -11.17
C LEU A 8 8.74 4.47 -9.93
N SER A 9 8.05 3.65 -9.15
CA SER A 9 8.63 3.00 -7.97
C SER A 9 9.81 2.11 -8.34
N ALA A 10 9.70 1.33 -9.41
CA ALA A 10 10.81 0.51 -9.91
C ALA A 10 12.00 1.36 -10.40
N ALA A 11 11.73 2.47 -11.10
CA ALA A 11 12.76 3.35 -11.63
C ALA A 11 13.60 4.04 -10.54
N VAL A 12 13.04 4.25 -9.35
CA VAL A 12 13.75 4.83 -8.19
C VAL A 12 14.23 3.77 -7.17
N HIS A 13 14.30 2.51 -7.58
CA HIS A 13 14.71 1.40 -6.73
C HIS A 13 13.89 1.26 -5.42
N ASP A 14 12.60 1.50 -5.54
CA ASP A 14 11.61 1.38 -4.46
C ASP A 14 10.42 0.51 -4.92
N PRO A 15 10.65 -0.76 -5.28
CA PRO A 15 9.69 -1.59 -5.97
C PRO A 15 8.48 -1.90 -5.10
N LEU A 16 7.30 -1.88 -5.72
CA LEU A 16 6.03 -2.25 -5.12
C LEU A 16 5.50 -3.51 -5.80
N TRP A 17 4.81 -4.33 -5.02
CA TRP A 17 4.12 -5.53 -5.50
C TRP A 17 2.62 -5.24 -5.61
N PRO A 18 2.02 -5.30 -6.82
CA PRO A 18 0.59 -5.11 -6.97
C PRO A 18 -0.17 -6.31 -6.40
N MET A 19 -1.13 -6.05 -5.51
CA MET A 19 -2.02 -7.07 -4.97
C MET A 19 -3.46 -6.79 -5.38
N PRO A 20 -4.26 -7.84 -5.67
CA PRO A 20 -5.66 -7.67 -6.03
C PRO A 20 -6.50 -7.26 -4.82
N LEU A 21 -7.49 -6.40 -5.03
CA LEU A 21 -8.61 -6.21 -4.10
C LEU A 21 -9.65 -7.30 -4.38
N TRP A 22 -9.37 -8.52 -3.95
CA TRP A 22 -10.26 -9.65 -4.25
C TRP A 22 -11.50 -9.64 -3.36
N MET A 23 -12.63 -9.29 -3.97
CA MET A 23 -13.89 -9.07 -3.26
C MET A 23 -14.45 -10.32 -2.56
N SER A 24 -14.05 -11.52 -2.96
CA SER A 24 -14.44 -12.74 -2.24
C SER A 24 -13.96 -12.79 -0.79
N TYR A 25 -12.96 -11.99 -0.43
CA TYR A 25 -12.51 -11.86 0.96
C TYR A 25 -13.35 -10.88 1.79
N ASP A 26 -14.17 -10.04 1.15
CA ASP A 26 -14.92 -8.99 1.84
C ASP A 26 -15.91 -9.54 2.88
N ASP A 27 -16.44 -10.73 2.66
CA ASP A 27 -17.38 -11.41 3.57
C ASP A 27 -16.76 -11.72 4.94
N GLU A 28 -15.44 -11.92 5.02
CA GLU A 28 -14.73 -12.16 6.28
C GLU A 28 -14.63 -10.91 7.18
N LEU A 29 -14.93 -9.73 6.64
CA LEU A 29 -15.04 -8.49 7.41
C LEU A 29 -16.42 -8.29 8.03
N GLY A 30 -17.35 -9.21 7.81
CA GLY A 30 -18.67 -9.19 8.43
C GLY A 30 -18.60 -9.40 9.94
N SER A 31 -19.50 -8.75 10.70
CA SER A 31 -19.65 -8.90 12.12
C SER A 31 -21.09 -9.26 12.50
N LYS A 32 -21.28 -10.02 13.58
CA LYS A 32 -22.59 -10.33 14.13
C LYS A 32 -23.07 -9.30 15.17
N ILE A 33 -22.18 -8.44 15.63
CA ILE A 33 -22.43 -7.51 16.75
C ILE A 33 -22.05 -6.06 16.42
N ALA A 34 -21.42 -5.82 15.27
CA ALA A 34 -21.01 -4.51 14.80
C ALA A 34 -21.22 -4.41 13.28
N ASP A 35 -21.06 -3.24 12.69
CA ASP A 35 -21.18 -3.05 11.25
C ASP A 35 -20.09 -3.79 10.48
N LEU A 36 -18.89 -3.84 11.04
CA LEU A 36 -17.69 -4.47 10.44
C LEU A 36 -16.74 -4.99 11.52
N ASN A 37 -15.97 -6.03 11.14
CA ASN A 37 -14.73 -6.39 11.81
C ASN A 37 -13.55 -5.69 11.15
N ASN A 38 -12.60 -5.23 11.95
CA ASN A 38 -11.33 -4.70 11.44
C ASN A 38 -10.23 -5.76 11.32
N VAL A 39 -10.53 -7.01 11.66
CA VAL A 39 -9.63 -8.16 11.59
C VAL A 39 -10.36 -9.31 10.89
N ALA A 40 -9.74 -9.88 9.86
CA ALA A 40 -10.27 -11.07 9.19
C ALA A 40 -10.18 -12.29 10.10
N GLN A 41 -11.19 -13.15 10.03
CA GLN A 41 -11.26 -14.35 10.88
C GLN A 41 -10.18 -15.38 10.55
N SER A 42 -9.78 -15.49 9.28
CA SER A 42 -8.76 -16.43 8.82
C SER A 42 -7.34 -16.10 9.28
N GLY A 43 -7.05 -14.84 9.60
CA GLY A 43 -5.69 -14.36 9.89
C GLY A 43 -4.73 -14.38 8.69
N LEU A 44 -5.22 -14.69 7.49
CA LEU A 44 -4.46 -14.74 6.24
C LEU A 44 -4.72 -13.48 5.41
N ALA A 45 -3.91 -13.25 4.37
CA ALA A 45 -4.09 -12.15 3.40
C ALA A 45 -4.27 -10.75 4.03
N GLY A 46 -3.61 -10.46 5.14
CA GLY A 46 -3.78 -9.23 5.93
C GLY A 46 -3.68 -7.94 5.12
N ALA A 47 -2.75 -7.86 4.16
CA ALA A 47 -2.58 -6.71 3.28
C ALA A 47 -3.83 -6.45 2.40
N ILE A 48 -4.47 -7.52 1.90
CA ILE A 48 -5.70 -7.39 1.10
C ILE A 48 -6.88 -7.00 2.00
N PHE A 49 -7.00 -7.61 3.17
CA PHE A 49 -8.07 -7.28 4.13
C PHE A 49 -7.96 -5.84 4.64
N GLY A 50 -6.75 -5.35 4.93
CA GLY A 50 -6.54 -3.97 5.29
C GLY A 50 -7.04 -2.99 4.22
N ALA A 51 -6.73 -3.28 2.96
CA ALA A 51 -7.20 -2.49 1.84
C ALA A 51 -8.73 -2.59 1.65
N LEU A 52 -9.33 -3.78 1.74
CA LEU A 52 -10.77 -3.97 1.63
C LEU A 52 -11.53 -3.25 2.74
N PHE A 53 -11.03 -3.31 3.97
CA PHE A 53 -11.60 -2.58 5.11
C PHE A 53 -11.59 -1.07 4.87
N LEU A 54 -10.42 -0.51 4.52
CA LEU A 54 -10.27 0.94 4.29
C LEU A 54 -11.07 1.44 3.10
N ARG A 55 -11.26 0.61 2.06
CA ARG A 55 -12.07 0.94 0.90
C ARG A 55 -13.48 1.41 1.26
N ARG A 56 -14.05 0.92 2.37
CA ARG A 56 -15.41 1.25 2.80
C ARG A 56 -15.56 2.67 3.31
N PHE A 57 -14.45 3.33 3.65
CA PHE A 57 -14.43 4.68 4.24
C PHE A 57 -13.93 5.75 3.27
N VAL A 58 -13.52 5.37 2.06
CA VAL A 58 -12.97 6.32 1.09
C VAL A 58 -13.85 6.43 -0.14
N THR A 59 -14.00 7.65 -0.64
CA THR A 59 -14.69 7.97 -1.89
C THR A 59 -13.70 8.60 -2.86
N GLY A 60 -13.83 8.30 -4.14
CA GLY A 60 -12.92 8.80 -5.18
C GLY A 60 -11.70 7.90 -5.40
N SER A 61 -10.66 8.48 -6.00
CA SER A 61 -9.42 7.74 -6.27
C SER A 61 -8.57 7.63 -5.03
N TRP A 62 -8.09 6.44 -4.74
CA TRP A 62 -7.26 6.16 -3.56
C TRP A 62 -6.22 5.07 -3.85
N LEU A 63 -5.23 5.01 -3.01
CA LEU A 63 -4.18 4.00 -3.03
C LEU A 63 -3.94 3.51 -1.60
N HIS A 64 -3.84 2.20 -1.44
CA HIS A 64 -3.40 1.57 -0.20
C HIS A 64 -2.05 0.92 -0.43
N ILE A 65 -1.10 1.17 0.45
CA ILE A 65 0.22 0.55 0.44
C ILE A 65 0.46 -0.06 1.81
N ASP A 66 0.62 -1.37 1.84
CA ASP A 66 0.99 -2.10 3.05
C ASP A 66 2.51 -2.19 3.14
N LEU A 67 3.10 -1.74 4.23
CA LEU A 67 4.54 -1.60 4.39
C LEU A 67 5.02 -2.29 5.67
N TYR A 68 6.10 -3.05 5.55
CA TYR A 68 6.85 -3.51 6.69
C TYR A 68 7.70 -2.39 7.32
N ALA A 69 8.23 -1.49 6.49
CA ALA A 69 8.99 -0.30 6.85
C ALA A 69 10.21 -0.56 7.77
N TRP A 70 10.76 -1.76 7.73
CA TRP A 70 11.90 -2.17 8.53
C TRP A 70 12.91 -2.99 7.73
N ASN A 71 14.19 -2.64 7.86
CA ASN A 71 15.29 -3.39 7.31
C ASN A 71 15.97 -4.21 8.42
N SER A 72 15.86 -5.52 8.37
CA SER A 72 16.43 -6.43 9.38
C SER A 72 17.90 -6.81 9.15
N LYS A 73 18.45 -6.49 7.99
CA LYS A 73 19.82 -6.84 7.60
C LYS A 73 20.50 -5.66 6.93
N GLU A 74 21.72 -5.40 7.33
CA GLU A 74 22.55 -4.40 6.66
C GLU A 74 22.74 -4.73 5.18
N ARG A 75 22.58 -3.73 4.32
CA ARG A 75 22.81 -3.77 2.88
C ARG A 75 23.48 -2.49 2.43
N PRO A 76 24.20 -2.48 1.29
CA PRO A 76 24.82 -1.25 0.78
C PRO A 76 23.83 -0.09 0.70
N GLY A 77 24.15 1.02 1.37
CA GLY A 77 23.29 2.20 1.46
C GLY A 77 22.02 2.06 2.31
N ARG A 78 21.86 0.94 3.04
CA ARG A 78 20.67 0.67 3.90
C ARG A 78 21.11 0.03 5.20
N ALA A 79 21.15 0.80 6.27
CA ALA A 79 21.43 0.31 7.63
C ALA A 79 20.27 -0.55 8.15
N VAL A 80 20.54 -1.33 9.18
CA VAL A 80 19.48 -1.97 9.98
C VAL A 80 18.64 -0.90 10.67
N GLY A 81 17.33 -1.03 10.62
CA GLY A 81 16.41 -0.09 11.25
C GLY A 81 15.23 0.30 10.36
N ALA A 82 14.62 1.43 10.66
CA ALA A 82 13.49 1.96 9.90
C ALA A 82 13.88 2.22 8.43
N GLU A 83 13.02 1.83 7.51
CA GLU A 83 13.19 2.01 6.08
C GLU A 83 11.97 2.71 5.46
N ALA A 84 12.21 3.80 4.72
CA ALA A 84 11.16 4.57 4.03
C ALA A 84 10.75 3.89 2.72
N GLN A 85 10.21 2.67 2.81
CA GLN A 85 9.67 1.95 1.66
C GLN A 85 8.49 2.70 1.05
N ALA A 86 8.33 2.62 -0.26
CA ALA A 86 7.30 3.30 -1.06
C ALA A 86 7.34 4.84 -1.09
N VAL A 87 8.10 5.49 -0.21
CA VAL A 87 8.13 6.95 -0.12
C VAL A 87 8.69 7.60 -1.39
N ARG A 88 9.78 7.05 -1.94
CA ARG A 88 10.38 7.58 -3.19
C ARG A 88 9.45 7.38 -4.38
N GLY A 89 8.85 6.19 -4.49
CA GLY A 89 7.88 5.88 -5.53
C GLY A 89 6.66 6.79 -5.46
N ALA A 90 6.09 6.97 -4.27
CA ALA A 90 4.96 7.86 -4.04
C ALA A 90 5.29 9.32 -4.36
N TYR A 91 6.46 9.80 -3.95
CA TYR A 91 6.93 11.16 -4.27
C TYR A 91 7.03 11.38 -5.78
N CYS A 92 7.68 10.46 -6.51
CA CYS A 92 7.80 10.55 -7.97
C CYS A 92 6.44 10.53 -8.66
N TYR A 93 5.52 9.70 -8.19
CA TYR A 93 4.16 9.64 -8.72
C TYR A 93 3.41 10.96 -8.51
N LEU A 94 3.46 11.51 -7.31
CA LEU A 94 2.80 12.78 -7.01
C LEU A 94 3.43 13.94 -7.77
N LEU A 95 4.73 13.93 -7.94
CA LEU A 95 5.45 14.94 -8.72
C LEU A 95 5.07 14.86 -10.21
N GLU A 96 5.00 13.67 -10.80
CA GLU A 96 4.56 13.48 -12.19
C GLU A 96 3.11 13.96 -12.39
N ARG A 97 2.25 13.69 -11.42
CA ARG A 97 0.81 13.96 -11.55
C ARG A 97 0.42 15.41 -11.23
N TYR A 98 1.07 16.02 -10.26
CA TYR A 98 0.68 17.32 -9.70
C TYR A 98 1.81 18.34 -9.66
N GLY A 99 3.04 17.92 -9.91
CA GLY A 99 4.19 18.81 -9.85
C GLY A 99 4.16 19.83 -10.99
N THR A 100 4.12 21.10 -10.63
CA THR A 100 4.59 22.15 -11.52
C THR A 100 6.08 22.28 -11.32
N VAL A 101 6.89 22.00 -12.34
CA VAL A 101 8.32 22.30 -12.27
C VAL A 101 8.43 23.81 -12.05
N PRO A 102 9.03 24.28 -10.96
CA PRO A 102 9.31 25.71 -10.84
C PRO A 102 10.24 26.10 -11.99
N THR A 103 9.78 26.97 -12.84
CA THR A 103 10.60 27.62 -13.88
C THR A 103 11.63 28.54 -13.26
#